data_e8a351b16c2a21828c784e88d8f59e2f
#
_entry.id   e8a351b16c2a21828c784e88d8f59e2f
#
_cell.length_a   1.000
_cell.length_b   1.000
_cell.length_c   1.000
_cell.angle_alpha   90.00
_cell.angle_beta   90.00
_cell.angle_gamma   90.00
#
_symmetry.space_group_name_H-M   'P 1'
#
loop_
_entity.id
_entity.type
_entity.pdbx_description
1 polymer ?
#
loop_
_entity_poly.entity_id
_entity_poly.type
_entity_poly.pdbx_seq_one_letter_code
_entity_poly.pdbx_strand_id
1 'polypeptide(L)'
;MSAATVPVRRDLRVISLIGVAHGSSHYYQLAFVTMLLIVRERVGLGIEEVGFLGALFYAVSGFGQTAAGFAVDRFGARPILAGGLLALGCAMGSMAVAHSFAQFAAIAVLGGLGNSVFHPADFAILNASVDSRRLGRAFSIHGLGGSLGWAGGPAMFFLDSAVGDVPAALIGAVPGLVLAALVWGHRTDLVDHRIKARASTAAQPSSWSLFLQPTILLCLAFFALVAANTVGIQQFAVPVFRSMFDVSQNYAAFCLIVFVFGSAGGMLLGGWLADRMRHHERVAALGLLAAAAFTLPVAMQSVSPLVLPFLLFAAGFAGGTTNPSRDMIVRQVTPPGASGKVYGFVYSGLDIGSFLAPLIFSQVINAGLPAMMFWITIGLYLFNATLVMVIRQTTSPRAVPAAAE
;
A
#
# COMPACT_ATOMS: atom_id res chain seq x y z
N MET A 1 17.57 32.48 -6.45
CA MET A 1 17.33 32.31 -4.99
C MET A 1 17.62 30.87 -4.63
N SER A 2 18.67 30.60 -3.81
CA SER A 2 18.99 29.25 -3.35
C SER A 2 17.82 28.76 -2.49
N ALA A 3 17.17 27.68 -2.90
CA ALA A 3 16.11 27.04 -2.10
C ALA A 3 16.74 26.62 -0.76
N ALA A 4 16.28 27.20 0.33
CA ALA A 4 16.73 26.85 1.66
C ALA A 4 16.53 25.33 1.85
N THR A 5 17.63 24.61 2.12
CA THR A 5 17.59 23.16 2.30
C THR A 5 16.84 22.83 3.58
N VAL A 6 15.78 22.03 3.48
CA VAL A 6 15.02 21.57 4.66
C VAL A 6 15.99 20.79 5.58
N PRO A 7 16.05 21.10 6.90
CA PRO A 7 16.95 20.40 7.81
C PRO A 7 16.68 18.89 7.82
N VAL A 8 17.73 18.07 7.74
CA VAL A 8 17.64 16.60 7.73
C VAL A 8 16.84 16.06 8.92
N ARG A 9 17.03 16.65 10.12
CA ARG A 9 16.30 16.24 11.34
C ARG A 9 14.78 16.44 11.23
N ARG A 10 14.32 17.47 10.50
CA ARG A 10 12.88 17.69 10.26
C ARG A 10 12.34 16.63 9.31
N ASP A 11 13.02 16.37 8.20
CA ASP A 11 12.60 15.33 7.27
C ASP A 11 12.50 13.97 7.95
N LEU A 12 13.51 13.60 8.76
CA LEU A 12 13.48 12.33 9.50
C LEU A 12 12.27 12.23 10.44
N ARG A 13 11.92 13.31 11.15
CA ARG A 13 10.71 13.33 11.99
C ARG A 13 9.43 13.13 11.17
N VAL A 14 9.29 13.85 10.06
CA VAL A 14 8.12 13.71 9.16
C VAL A 14 8.04 12.28 8.61
N ILE A 15 9.15 11.78 8.07
CA ILE A 15 9.22 10.44 7.47
C ILE A 15 8.87 9.36 8.50
N SER A 16 9.44 9.45 9.71
CA SER A 16 9.17 8.47 10.77
C SER A 16 7.72 8.55 11.25
N LEU A 17 7.19 9.76 11.47
CA LEU A 17 5.82 9.93 11.95
C LEU A 17 4.81 9.41 10.92
N ILE A 18 4.97 9.75 9.64
CA ILE A 18 4.08 9.29 8.57
C ILE A 18 4.28 7.80 8.31
N GLY A 19 5.50 7.28 8.37
CA GLY A 19 5.75 5.83 8.25
C GLY A 19 5.09 5.02 9.36
N VAL A 20 5.14 5.48 10.62
CA VAL A 20 4.46 4.83 11.75
C VAL A 20 2.94 5.00 11.64
N ALA A 21 2.44 6.17 11.24
CA ALA A 21 1.02 6.39 10.98
C ALA A 21 0.50 5.42 9.91
N HIS A 22 1.23 5.27 8.80
CA HIS A 22 0.89 4.30 7.76
C HIS A 22 0.94 2.85 8.25
N GLY A 23 1.96 2.50 9.03
CA GLY A 23 2.02 1.20 9.69
C GLY A 23 0.79 0.91 10.57
N SER A 24 0.26 1.93 11.26
CA SER A 24 -0.95 1.76 12.05
C SER A 24 -2.20 1.50 11.20
N SER A 25 -2.29 2.03 9.97
CA SER A 25 -3.36 1.68 9.03
C SER A 25 -3.41 0.17 8.77
N HIS A 26 -2.28 -0.43 8.39
CA HIS A 26 -2.20 -1.87 8.16
C HIS A 26 -2.35 -2.70 9.45
N TYR A 27 -1.86 -2.18 10.59
CA TYR A 27 -2.16 -2.77 11.90
C TYR A 27 -3.66 -2.89 12.11
N TYR A 28 -4.42 -1.80 11.94
CA TYR A 28 -5.87 -1.83 12.15
C TYR A 28 -6.62 -2.67 11.14
N GLN A 29 -6.17 -2.75 9.90
CA GLN A 29 -6.77 -3.64 8.89
C GLN A 29 -6.81 -5.09 9.37
N LEU A 30 -5.70 -5.61 9.88
CA LEU A 30 -5.63 -7.00 10.31
C LEU A 30 -6.13 -7.18 11.76
N ALA A 31 -5.81 -6.24 12.65
CA ALA A 31 -6.27 -6.27 14.03
C ALA A 31 -7.80 -6.23 14.15
N PHE A 32 -8.49 -5.48 13.27
CA PHE A 32 -9.95 -5.45 13.22
C PHE A 32 -10.56 -6.83 12.95
N VAL A 33 -10.10 -7.51 11.90
CA VAL A 33 -10.59 -8.85 11.55
C VAL A 33 -10.24 -9.85 12.65
N THR A 34 -9.04 -9.75 13.23
CA THR A 34 -8.62 -10.60 14.35
C THR A 34 -9.50 -10.40 15.58
N MET A 35 -9.83 -9.16 15.93
CA MET A 35 -10.74 -8.89 17.06
C MET A 35 -12.15 -9.40 16.81
N LEU A 36 -12.66 -9.32 15.56
CA LEU A 36 -13.95 -9.96 15.23
C LEU A 36 -13.91 -11.46 15.49
N LEU A 37 -12.82 -12.15 15.13
CA LEU A 37 -12.64 -13.58 15.42
C LEU A 37 -12.58 -13.88 16.92
N ILE A 38 -11.95 -13.01 17.70
CA ILE A 38 -11.85 -13.13 19.16
C ILE A 38 -13.24 -12.97 19.83
N VAL A 39 -13.95 -11.89 19.51
CA VAL A 39 -15.21 -11.55 20.17
C VAL A 39 -16.41 -12.34 19.67
N ARG A 40 -16.31 -13.03 18.54
CA ARG A 40 -17.44 -13.67 17.84
C ARG A 40 -18.24 -14.61 18.74
N GLU A 41 -17.56 -15.41 19.58
CA GLU A 41 -18.24 -16.37 20.48
C GLU A 41 -19.00 -15.66 21.59
N ARG A 42 -18.42 -14.58 22.15
CA ARG A 42 -19.07 -13.76 23.18
C ARG A 42 -20.36 -13.10 22.69
N VAL A 43 -20.39 -12.70 21.42
CA VAL A 43 -21.51 -11.92 20.84
C VAL A 43 -22.39 -12.75 19.90
N GLY A 44 -22.10 -14.04 19.71
CA GLY A 44 -22.89 -14.96 18.88
C GLY A 44 -22.77 -14.72 17.39
N LEU A 45 -21.64 -14.19 16.89
CA LEU A 45 -21.43 -13.98 15.45
C LEU A 45 -20.98 -15.26 14.75
N GLY A 46 -21.63 -15.57 13.63
CA GLY A 46 -21.20 -16.60 12.70
C GLY A 46 -19.91 -16.24 11.95
N ILE A 47 -19.19 -17.23 11.44
CA ILE A 47 -17.96 -16.99 10.67
C ILE A 47 -18.23 -16.21 9.37
N GLU A 48 -19.40 -16.39 8.77
CA GLU A 48 -19.82 -15.65 7.58
C GLU A 48 -20.05 -14.16 7.88
N GLU A 49 -20.62 -13.85 9.06
CA GLU A 49 -20.80 -12.47 9.51
C GLU A 49 -19.47 -11.79 9.78
N VAL A 50 -18.51 -12.50 10.39
CA VAL A 50 -17.13 -12.00 10.55
C VAL A 50 -16.50 -11.70 9.19
N GLY A 51 -16.64 -12.62 8.23
CA GLY A 51 -16.17 -12.42 6.87
C GLY A 51 -16.81 -11.21 6.20
N PHE A 52 -18.14 -11.04 6.33
CA PHE A 52 -18.85 -9.89 5.79
C PHE A 52 -18.39 -8.57 6.42
N LEU A 53 -18.24 -8.52 7.75
CA LEU A 53 -17.78 -7.32 8.47
C LEU A 53 -16.36 -6.92 8.05
N GLY A 54 -15.46 -7.89 7.87
CA GLY A 54 -14.13 -7.65 7.33
C GLY A 54 -14.19 -7.12 5.89
N ALA A 55 -15.00 -7.73 5.02
CA ALA A 55 -15.21 -7.27 3.66
C ALA A 55 -15.81 -5.86 3.61
N LEU A 56 -16.76 -5.54 4.50
CA LEU A 56 -17.36 -4.21 4.62
C LEU A 56 -16.31 -3.14 4.98
N PHE A 57 -15.42 -3.44 5.94
CA PHE A 57 -14.32 -2.54 6.29
C PHE A 57 -13.44 -2.25 5.06
N TYR A 58 -12.99 -3.28 4.34
CA TYR A 58 -12.13 -3.12 3.17
C TYR A 58 -12.85 -2.42 2.00
N ALA A 59 -14.13 -2.72 1.77
CA ALA A 59 -14.91 -2.06 0.74
C ALA A 59 -15.05 -0.55 1.00
N VAL A 60 -15.42 -0.18 2.25
CA VAL A 60 -15.53 1.23 2.64
C VAL A 60 -14.18 1.94 2.55
N SER A 61 -13.09 1.27 2.96
CA SER A 61 -11.74 1.81 2.83
C SER A 61 -11.36 2.05 1.37
N GLY A 62 -11.50 1.05 0.51
CA GLY A 62 -11.10 1.11 -0.89
C GLY A 62 -11.90 2.17 -1.68
N PHE A 63 -13.23 2.11 -1.63
CA PHE A 63 -14.09 3.10 -2.29
C PHE A 63 -13.93 4.49 -1.68
N GLY A 64 -13.64 4.57 -0.38
CA GLY A 64 -13.43 5.81 0.35
C GLY A 64 -12.16 6.57 -0.05
N GLN A 65 -11.12 5.90 -0.54
CA GLN A 65 -9.81 6.53 -0.82
C GLN A 65 -9.90 7.70 -1.82
N THR A 66 -10.64 7.53 -2.91
CA THR A 66 -10.83 8.62 -3.88
C THR A 66 -11.57 9.80 -3.25
N ALA A 67 -12.65 9.55 -2.49
CA ALA A 67 -13.40 10.58 -1.79
C ALA A 67 -12.55 11.28 -0.72
N ALA A 68 -11.74 10.52 0.03
CA ALA A 68 -10.78 11.06 0.99
C ALA A 68 -9.74 11.97 0.32
N GLY A 69 -9.33 11.67 -0.91
CA GLY A 69 -8.45 12.52 -1.70
C GLY A 69 -9.02 13.92 -1.94
N PHE A 70 -10.32 14.04 -2.22
CA PHE A 70 -11.00 15.36 -2.31
C PHE A 70 -11.04 16.07 -0.96
N ALA A 71 -11.29 15.33 0.13
CA ALA A 71 -11.27 15.89 1.47
C ALA A 71 -9.88 16.41 1.85
N VAL A 72 -8.82 15.67 1.52
CA VAL A 72 -7.42 16.06 1.72
C VAL A 72 -7.10 17.36 0.98
N ASP A 73 -7.47 17.46 -0.29
CA ASP A 73 -7.19 18.65 -1.11
C ASP A 73 -8.02 19.86 -0.63
N ARG A 74 -9.21 19.63 -0.08
CA ARG A 74 -10.10 20.70 0.40
C ARG A 74 -9.77 21.17 1.82
N PHE A 75 -9.57 20.23 2.75
CA PHE A 75 -9.46 20.53 4.19
C PHE A 75 -8.01 20.46 4.69
N GLY A 76 -7.09 19.89 3.91
CA GLY A 76 -5.68 19.67 4.25
C GLY A 76 -5.40 18.25 4.70
N ALA A 77 -4.20 17.77 4.41
CA ALA A 77 -3.82 16.37 4.66
C ALA A 77 -3.69 16.05 6.16
N ARG A 78 -3.11 16.96 6.94
CA ARG A 78 -2.88 16.74 8.38
C ARG A 78 -4.17 16.52 9.18
N PRO A 79 -5.21 17.40 9.12
CA PRO A 79 -6.43 17.17 9.89
C PRO A 79 -7.19 15.92 9.43
N ILE A 80 -7.15 15.60 8.13
CA ILE A 80 -7.78 14.40 7.59
C ILE A 80 -7.08 13.14 8.10
N LEU A 81 -5.73 13.08 8.08
CA LEU A 81 -4.96 11.97 8.62
C LEU A 81 -5.20 11.78 10.13
N ALA A 82 -5.17 12.89 10.91
CA ALA A 82 -5.44 12.83 12.34
C ALA A 82 -6.87 12.32 12.62
N GLY A 83 -7.86 12.76 11.84
CA GLY A 83 -9.24 12.28 11.92
C GLY A 83 -9.36 10.79 11.58
N GLY A 84 -8.65 10.31 10.57
CA GLY A 84 -8.62 8.87 10.21
C GLY A 84 -8.00 8.01 11.30
N LEU A 85 -6.87 8.43 11.87
CA LEU A 85 -6.22 7.76 13.01
C LEU A 85 -7.15 7.70 14.24
N LEU A 86 -7.82 8.82 14.55
CA LEU A 86 -8.81 8.88 15.62
C LEU A 86 -9.96 7.92 15.36
N ALA A 87 -10.51 7.90 14.15
CA ALA A 87 -11.61 7.02 13.77
C ALA A 87 -11.22 5.54 13.91
N LEU A 88 -10.01 5.15 13.50
CA LEU A 88 -9.49 3.78 13.65
C LEU A 88 -9.33 3.39 15.13
N GLY A 89 -8.75 4.28 15.94
CA GLY A 89 -8.64 4.05 17.39
C GLY A 89 -10.01 3.92 18.06
N CYS A 90 -10.95 4.81 17.74
CA CYS A 90 -12.33 4.74 18.24
C CYS A 90 -13.04 3.47 17.76
N ALA A 91 -12.90 3.07 16.50
CA ALA A 91 -13.48 1.85 15.98
C ALA A 91 -12.98 0.62 16.75
N MET A 92 -11.67 0.51 16.96
CA MET A 92 -11.08 -0.59 17.73
C MET A 92 -11.58 -0.59 19.17
N GLY A 93 -11.54 0.55 19.86
CA GLY A 93 -12.02 0.66 21.24
C GLY A 93 -13.51 0.36 21.40
N SER A 94 -14.34 0.72 20.41
CA SER A 94 -15.78 0.45 20.43
C SER A 94 -16.11 -1.04 20.36
N MET A 95 -15.21 -1.90 19.90
CA MET A 95 -15.41 -3.35 19.90
C MET A 95 -15.50 -3.92 21.33
N ALA A 96 -14.95 -3.22 22.33
CA ALA A 96 -15.05 -3.61 23.75
C ALA A 96 -16.50 -3.62 24.27
N VAL A 97 -17.36 -2.77 23.71
CA VAL A 97 -18.75 -2.57 24.17
C VAL A 97 -19.81 -2.96 23.15
N ALA A 98 -19.40 -3.49 22.00
CA ALA A 98 -20.31 -3.93 20.96
C ALA A 98 -20.89 -5.33 21.28
N HIS A 99 -22.22 -5.48 21.07
CA HIS A 99 -22.96 -6.71 21.37
C HIS A 99 -23.88 -7.18 20.24
N SER A 100 -23.91 -6.48 19.12
CA SER A 100 -24.78 -6.87 17.99
C SER A 100 -24.09 -6.70 16.64
N PHE A 101 -24.53 -7.49 15.66
CA PHE A 101 -24.05 -7.38 14.28
C PHE A 101 -24.12 -5.94 13.73
N ALA A 102 -25.23 -5.23 14.00
CA ALA A 102 -25.39 -3.83 13.53
C ALA A 102 -24.35 -2.88 14.13
N GLN A 103 -23.97 -3.08 15.41
CA GLN A 103 -22.89 -2.29 16.03
C GLN A 103 -21.54 -2.60 15.40
N PHE A 104 -21.22 -3.86 15.15
CA PHE A 104 -19.98 -4.24 14.46
C PHE A 104 -19.96 -3.75 13.00
N ALA A 105 -21.12 -3.73 12.31
CA ALA A 105 -21.20 -3.14 10.98
C ALA A 105 -20.93 -1.63 10.99
N ALA A 106 -21.48 -0.89 11.97
CA ALA A 106 -21.18 0.53 12.15
C ALA A 106 -19.69 0.77 12.47
N ILE A 107 -19.08 -0.08 13.29
CA ILE A 107 -17.65 -0.04 13.60
C ILE A 107 -16.81 -0.35 12.35
N ALA A 108 -17.20 -1.32 11.53
CA ALA A 108 -16.55 -1.63 10.26
C ALA A 108 -16.56 -0.44 9.30
N VAL A 109 -17.71 0.24 9.19
CA VAL A 109 -17.84 1.46 8.37
C VAL A 109 -16.95 2.58 8.92
N LEU A 110 -16.99 2.83 10.24
CA LEU A 110 -16.14 3.85 10.88
C LEU A 110 -14.65 3.56 10.66
N GLY A 111 -14.23 2.31 10.88
CA GLY A 111 -12.85 1.86 10.67
C GLY A 111 -12.44 1.97 9.19
N GLY A 112 -13.29 1.54 8.27
CA GLY A 112 -13.05 1.65 6.83
C GLY A 112 -12.91 3.10 6.36
N LEU A 113 -13.78 4.01 6.82
CA LEU A 113 -13.66 5.46 6.57
C LEU A 113 -12.35 6.02 7.15
N GLY A 114 -12.02 5.64 8.40
CA GLY A 114 -10.75 6.01 9.03
C GLY A 114 -9.54 5.53 8.24
N ASN A 115 -9.61 4.33 7.66
CA ASN A 115 -8.52 3.75 6.88
C ASN A 115 -8.37 4.37 5.49
N SER A 116 -9.44 4.85 4.88
CA SER A 116 -9.46 5.38 3.51
C SER A 116 -8.58 6.62 3.31
N VAL A 117 -8.24 7.34 4.37
CA VAL A 117 -7.55 8.63 4.26
C VAL A 117 -6.03 8.52 4.13
N PHE A 118 -5.44 7.36 4.43
CA PHE A 118 -3.98 7.26 4.62
C PHE A 118 -3.21 7.55 3.34
N HIS A 119 -3.42 6.81 2.27
CA HIS A 119 -2.65 7.04 1.04
C HIS A 119 -2.77 8.48 0.52
N PRO A 120 -3.98 9.07 0.36
CA PRO A 120 -4.07 10.45 -0.11
C PRO A 120 -3.45 11.47 0.85
N ALA A 121 -3.58 11.27 2.18
CA ALA A 121 -3.03 12.20 3.16
C ALA A 121 -1.51 12.04 3.34
N ASP A 122 -1.03 10.80 3.46
CA ASP A 122 0.39 10.50 3.67
C ASP A 122 1.25 11.03 2.54
N PHE A 123 0.88 10.72 1.29
CA PHE A 123 1.62 11.20 0.13
C PHE A 123 1.51 12.73 -0.05
N ALA A 124 0.37 13.33 0.28
CA ALA A 124 0.24 14.78 0.26
C ALA A 124 1.19 15.44 1.29
N ILE A 125 1.28 14.90 2.51
CA ILE A 125 2.21 15.39 3.56
C ILE A 125 3.66 15.17 3.13
N LEU A 126 4.04 13.96 2.71
CA LEU A 126 5.42 13.65 2.32
C LEU A 126 5.88 14.55 1.17
N ASN A 127 5.07 14.70 0.13
CA ASN A 127 5.38 15.57 -1.01
C ASN A 127 5.50 17.05 -0.64
N ALA A 128 4.74 17.53 0.35
CA ALA A 128 4.78 18.93 0.78
C ALA A 128 5.89 19.23 1.79
N SER A 129 6.23 18.26 2.65
CA SER A 129 7.06 18.49 3.84
C SER A 129 8.50 18.03 3.68
N VAL A 130 8.77 16.97 2.88
CA VAL A 130 10.10 16.37 2.72
C VAL A 130 10.87 16.99 1.56
N ASP A 131 12.17 17.17 1.71
CA ASP A 131 13.07 17.61 0.63
C ASP A 131 13.01 16.60 -0.55
N SER A 132 12.87 17.13 -1.78
CA SER A 132 12.75 16.30 -3.00
C SER A 132 13.89 15.29 -3.18
N ARG A 133 15.07 15.58 -2.64
CA ARG A 133 16.25 14.67 -2.68
C ARG A 133 16.16 13.47 -1.75
N ARG A 134 15.14 13.43 -0.87
CA ARG A 134 14.92 12.36 0.13
C ARG A 134 13.56 11.71 0.02
N LEU A 135 12.76 12.08 -1.00
CA LEU A 135 11.40 11.55 -1.17
C LEU A 135 11.36 10.06 -1.50
N GLY A 136 12.33 9.55 -2.27
CA GLY A 136 12.42 8.11 -2.54
C GLY A 136 12.58 7.29 -1.27
N ARG A 137 13.47 7.73 -0.35
CA ARG A 137 13.62 7.12 0.98
C ARG A 137 12.39 7.31 1.85
N ALA A 138 11.71 8.46 1.75
CA ALA A 138 10.47 8.70 2.48
C ALA A 138 9.38 7.69 2.05
N PHE A 139 9.20 7.48 0.76
CA PHE A 139 8.25 6.49 0.22
C PHE A 139 8.64 5.05 0.58
N SER A 140 9.95 4.76 0.59
CA SER A 140 10.47 3.46 1.04
C SER A 140 10.12 3.18 2.50
N ILE A 141 10.36 4.13 3.41
CA ILE A 141 10.06 3.99 4.85
C ILE A 141 8.54 3.92 5.09
N HIS A 142 7.76 4.70 4.34
CA HIS A 142 6.30 4.63 4.35
C HIS A 142 5.81 3.22 3.99
N GLY A 143 6.28 2.64 2.88
CA GLY A 143 5.91 1.30 2.47
C GLY A 143 6.40 0.20 3.43
N LEU A 144 7.61 0.35 4.01
CA LEU A 144 8.13 -0.55 5.04
C LEU A 144 7.27 -0.50 6.30
N GLY A 145 6.84 0.71 6.71
CA GLY A 145 5.91 0.89 7.83
C GLY A 145 4.61 0.10 7.61
N GLY A 146 4.02 0.20 6.42
CA GLY A 146 2.85 -0.60 6.03
C GLY A 146 3.10 -2.10 6.16
N SER A 147 4.23 -2.59 5.65
CA SER A 147 4.58 -4.02 5.74
C SER A 147 4.72 -4.51 7.18
N LEU A 148 5.28 -3.70 8.07
CA LEU A 148 5.40 -4.03 9.49
C LEU A 148 4.04 -4.00 10.22
N GLY A 149 3.13 -3.15 9.78
CA GLY A 149 1.79 -3.05 10.35
C GLY A 149 0.98 -4.35 10.31
N TRP A 150 1.22 -5.21 9.31
CA TRP A 150 0.56 -6.53 9.20
C TRP A 150 0.83 -7.47 10.38
N ALA A 151 1.82 -7.17 11.24
CA ALA A 151 2.03 -7.90 12.49
C ALA A 151 0.92 -7.63 13.53
N GLY A 152 0.04 -6.67 13.31
CA GLY A 152 -1.03 -6.29 14.22
C GLY A 152 -2.03 -7.41 14.53
N GLY A 153 -2.37 -8.26 13.54
CA GLY A 153 -3.29 -9.36 13.76
C GLY A 153 -2.79 -10.37 14.79
N PRO A 154 -1.62 -10.99 14.61
CA PRO A 154 -1.02 -11.87 15.61
C PRO A 154 -0.86 -11.20 16.99
N ALA A 155 -0.49 -9.92 17.02
CA ALA A 155 -0.35 -9.18 18.26
C ALA A 155 -1.65 -9.11 19.06
N MET A 156 -2.81 -9.00 18.40
CA MET A 156 -4.12 -8.99 19.07
C MET A 156 -4.46 -10.33 19.71
N PHE A 157 -4.12 -11.46 19.11
CA PHE A 157 -4.31 -12.77 19.74
C PHE A 157 -3.46 -12.92 21.01
N PHE A 158 -2.19 -12.49 20.97
CA PHE A 158 -1.33 -12.51 22.16
C PHE A 158 -1.87 -11.59 23.26
N LEU A 159 -2.36 -10.42 22.88
CA LEU A 159 -2.91 -9.47 23.83
C LEU A 159 -4.20 -10.01 24.48
N ASP A 160 -5.12 -10.57 23.67
CA ASP A 160 -6.32 -11.23 24.18
C ASP A 160 -6.00 -12.36 25.15
N SER A 161 -5.05 -13.23 24.81
CA SER A 161 -4.64 -14.33 25.69
C SER A 161 -4.05 -13.87 27.03
N ALA A 162 -3.49 -12.66 27.08
CA ALA A 162 -2.88 -12.09 28.28
C ALA A 162 -3.88 -11.33 29.17
N VAL A 163 -4.84 -10.60 28.58
CA VAL A 163 -5.69 -9.66 29.33
C VAL A 163 -7.19 -9.80 29.04
N GLY A 164 -7.58 -10.66 28.08
CA GLY A 164 -8.96 -10.83 27.63
C GLY A 164 -9.38 -9.83 26.55
N ASP A 165 -10.51 -10.10 25.90
CA ASP A 165 -10.97 -9.42 24.68
C ASP A 165 -11.29 -7.92 24.89
N VAL A 166 -11.94 -7.56 25.98
CA VAL A 166 -12.33 -6.16 26.27
C VAL A 166 -11.10 -5.28 26.52
N PRO A 167 -10.16 -5.62 27.44
CA PRO A 167 -8.92 -4.87 27.58
C PRO A 167 -8.06 -4.89 26.29
N ALA A 168 -8.03 -6.00 25.55
CA ALA A 168 -7.28 -6.09 24.29
C ALA A 168 -7.79 -5.08 23.27
N ALA A 169 -9.12 -4.92 23.11
CA ALA A 169 -9.71 -3.92 22.23
C ALA A 169 -9.34 -2.49 22.66
N LEU A 170 -9.38 -2.19 23.96
CA LEU A 170 -9.04 -0.87 24.50
C LEU A 170 -7.55 -0.54 24.35
N ILE A 171 -6.67 -1.51 24.63
CA ILE A 171 -5.21 -1.35 24.42
C ILE A 171 -4.92 -1.21 22.93
N GLY A 172 -5.57 -2.02 22.08
CA GLY A 172 -5.46 -1.95 20.63
C GLY A 172 -5.89 -0.61 20.03
N ALA A 173 -6.76 0.15 20.72
CA ALA A 173 -7.17 1.49 20.33
C ALA A 173 -6.07 2.56 20.51
N VAL A 174 -5.19 2.35 21.51
CA VAL A 174 -4.21 3.36 21.96
C VAL A 174 -3.31 3.86 20.84
N PRO A 175 -2.72 3.01 19.94
CA PRO A 175 -1.86 3.50 18.87
C PRO A 175 -2.53 4.57 18.00
N GLY A 176 -3.79 4.37 17.58
CA GLY A 176 -4.53 5.32 16.75
C GLY A 176 -4.78 6.64 17.46
N LEU A 177 -5.18 6.58 18.74
CA LEU A 177 -5.44 7.78 19.55
C LEU A 177 -4.18 8.59 19.78
N VAL A 178 -3.07 7.93 20.14
CA VAL A 178 -1.77 8.57 20.36
C VAL A 178 -1.24 9.18 19.06
N LEU A 179 -1.28 8.44 17.95
CA LEU A 179 -0.80 8.92 16.65
C LEU A 179 -1.67 10.06 16.13
N ALA A 180 -2.99 10.04 16.35
CA ALA A 180 -3.88 11.16 16.04
C ALA A 180 -3.44 12.44 16.76
N ALA A 181 -3.16 12.35 18.06
CA ALA A 181 -2.67 13.47 18.85
C ALA A 181 -1.29 13.96 18.39
N LEU A 182 -0.37 13.04 18.07
CA LEU A 182 0.96 13.36 17.55
C LEU A 182 0.87 14.06 16.20
N VAL A 183 0.11 13.53 15.23
CA VAL A 183 -0.08 14.14 13.90
C VAL A 183 -0.74 15.51 14.03
N TRP A 184 -1.73 15.64 14.91
CA TRP A 184 -2.38 16.94 15.17
C TRP A 184 -1.42 17.96 15.76
N GLY A 185 -0.58 17.56 16.71
CA GLY A 185 0.39 18.43 17.41
C GLY A 185 1.56 18.90 16.53
N HIS A 186 2.02 18.08 15.55
CA HIS A 186 3.19 18.40 14.71
C HIS A 186 2.86 19.35 13.52
N ARG A 187 2.04 20.37 13.76
CA ARG A 187 1.60 21.32 12.73
C ARG A 187 2.71 22.13 12.05
N THR A 188 3.84 22.29 12.69
CA THR A 188 5.00 23.02 12.16
C THR A 188 5.84 22.20 11.21
N ASP A 189 5.88 20.88 11.42
CA ASP A 189 6.66 19.94 10.60
C ASP A 189 5.84 19.39 9.43
N LEU A 190 4.56 19.10 9.67
CA LEU A 190 3.62 18.59 8.66
C LEU A 190 2.99 19.76 7.89
N VAL A 191 3.63 20.13 6.79
CA VAL A 191 3.19 21.27 5.96
C VAL A 191 1.91 20.90 5.20
N ASP A 192 0.92 21.77 5.24
CA ASP A 192 -0.28 21.63 4.43
C ASP A 192 0.06 21.93 2.96
N HIS A 193 -0.15 20.94 2.08
CA HIS A 193 0.07 21.06 0.64
C HIS A 193 -0.76 22.18 -0.01
N ARG A 194 -1.89 22.57 0.59
CA ARG A 194 -2.76 23.67 0.13
C ARG A 194 -2.05 25.02 0.16
N ILE A 195 -1.10 25.22 1.08
CA ILE A 195 -0.32 26.46 1.16
C ILE A 195 0.52 26.61 -0.11
N LYS A 196 1.13 25.53 -0.61
CA LYS A 196 1.90 25.53 -1.85
C LYS A 196 1.00 25.67 -3.10
N ALA A 197 -0.19 25.06 -3.08
CA ALA A 197 -1.13 25.14 -4.20
C ALA A 197 -1.76 26.52 -4.36
N ARG A 198 -2.07 27.24 -3.26
CA ARG A 198 -2.59 28.63 -3.30
C ARG A 198 -1.59 29.62 -3.88
N ALA A 199 -0.29 29.31 -3.80
CA ALA A 199 0.75 30.14 -4.43
C ALA A 199 0.84 29.94 -5.96
N SER A 200 0.16 28.93 -6.51
CA SER A 200 0.08 28.66 -7.96
C SER A 200 -1.19 29.29 -8.51
N THR A 201 -1.05 30.24 -9.44
CA THR A 201 -2.17 30.92 -10.12
C THR A 201 -2.78 30.10 -11.26
N ALA A 202 -2.29 28.88 -11.52
CA ALA A 202 -2.79 28.03 -12.58
C ALA A 202 -4.20 27.49 -12.27
N ALA A 203 -5.14 27.63 -13.22
CA ALA A 203 -6.47 27.03 -13.13
C ALA A 203 -6.34 25.51 -13.02
N GLN A 204 -6.93 24.94 -11.96
CA GLN A 204 -6.92 23.49 -11.80
C GLN A 204 -7.91 22.84 -12.78
N PRO A 205 -7.52 21.79 -13.50
CA PRO A 205 -8.44 21.04 -14.34
C PRO A 205 -9.58 20.44 -13.49
N SER A 206 -10.74 20.20 -14.12
CA SER A 206 -11.83 19.52 -13.43
C SER A 206 -11.38 18.15 -12.94
N SER A 207 -11.90 17.69 -11.81
CA SER A 207 -11.47 16.41 -11.22
C SER A 207 -11.73 15.23 -12.16
N TRP A 208 -12.83 15.24 -12.91
CA TRP A 208 -13.13 14.18 -13.89
C TRP A 208 -12.16 14.21 -15.07
N SER A 209 -11.85 15.38 -15.64
CA SER A 209 -10.87 15.48 -16.72
C SER A 209 -9.48 15.05 -16.27
N LEU A 210 -9.14 15.25 -14.99
CA LEU A 210 -7.89 14.79 -14.40
C LEU A 210 -7.83 13.26 -14.34
N PHE A 211 -8.87 12.61 -13.80
CA PHE A 211 -8.90 11.14 -13.67
C PHE A 211 -8.93 10.42 -15.01
N LEU A 212 -9.55 11.02 -16.03
CA LEU A 212 -9.61 10.46 -17.38
C LEU A 212 -8.34 10.71 -18.20
N GLN A 213 -7.33 11.38 -17.64
CA GLN A 213 -6.05 11.49 -18.32
C GLN A 213 -5.41 10.11 -18.52
N PRO A 214 -4.98 9.78 -19.76
CA PRO A 214 -4.42 8.45 -20.05
C PRO A 214 -3.29 8.05 -19.11
N THR A 215 -2.42 8.99 -18.77
CA THR A 215 -1.29 8.74 -17.85
C THR A 215 -1.74 8.36 -16.45
N ILE A 216 -2.81 8.97 -15.91
CA ILE A 216 -3.34 8.66 -14.57
C ILE A 216 -4.06 7.31 -14.59
N LEU A 217 -4.81 7.00 -15.66
CA LEU A 217 -5.43 5.68 -15.85
C LEU A 217 -4.38 4.57 -15.99
N LEU A 218 -3.29 4.83 -16.68
CA LEU A 218 -2.16 3.89 -16.78
C LEU A 218 -1.49 3.67 -15.42
N CYS A 219 -1.35 4.72 -14.58
CA CYS A 219 -0.87 4.57 -13.21
C CYS A 219 -1.83 3.73 -12.35
N LEU A 220 -3.14 3.96 -12.43
CA LEU A 220 -4.17 3.14 -11.76
C LEU A 220 -4.04 1.66 -12.15
N ALA A 221 -3.96 1.37 -13.48
CA ALA A 221 -3.80 0.02 -13.99
C ALA A 221 -2.49 -0.61 -13.50
N PHE A 222 -1.38 0.13 -13.52
CA PHE A 222 -0.10 -0.33 -13.00
C PHE A 222 -0.18 -0.76 -11.53
N PHE A 223 -0.85 0.04 -10.69
CA PHE A 223 -1.05 -0.28 -9.27
C PHE A 223 -1.94 -1.51 -9.10
N ALA A 224 -3.02 -1.63 -9.88
CA ALA A 224 -3.90 -2.80 -9.83
C ALA A 224 -3.17 -4.10 -10.18
N LEU A 225 -2.36 -4.08 -11.22
CA LEU A 225 -1.60 -5.25 -11.65
C LEU A 225 -0.48 -5.63 -10.66
N VAL A 226 0.20 -4.63 -10.07
CA VAL A 226 1.20 -4.88 -9.00
C VAL A 226 0.54 -5.51 -7.79
N ALA A 227 -0.63 -5.01 -7.36
CA ALA A 227 -1.35 -5.56 -6.23
C ALA A 227 -1.87 -6.98 -6.52
N ALA A 228 -2.46 -7.21 -7.71
CA ALA A 228 -2.91 -8.53 -8.11
C ALA A 228 -1.78 -9.57 -8.05
N ASN A 229 -0.60 -9.18 -8.52
CA ASN A 229 0.58 -10.05 -8.48
C ASN A 229 1.04 -10.33 -7.04
N THR A 230 1.20 -9.29 -6.23
CA THR A 230 1.69 -9.40 -4.85
C THR A 230 0.74 -10.22 -3.99
N VAL A 231 -0.56 -9.93 -4.04
CA VAL A 231 -1.59 -10.63 -3.27
C VAL A 231 -1.74 -12.07 -3.75
N GLY A 232 -1.67 -12.30 -5.07
CA GLY A 232 -1.66 -13.65 -5.64
C GLY A 232 -0.55 -14.52 -5.05
N ILE A 233 0.68 -14.02 -5.03
CA ILE A 233 1.81 -14.73 -4.43
C ILE A 233 1.58 -14.92 -2.91
N GLN A 234 1.22 -13.88 -2.18
CA GLN A 234 1.09 -13.95 -0.72
C GLN A 234 0.01 -14.93 -0.26
N GLN A 235 -1.10 -15.04 -0.99
CA GLN A 235 -2.21 -15.92 -0.60
C GLN A 235 -2.03 -17.36 -1.06
N PHE A 236 -1.41 -17.59 -2.22
CA PHE A 236 -1.43 -18.89 -2.86
C PHE A 236 -0.07 -19.59 -2.97
N ALA A 237 1.04 -18.91 -2.68
CA ALA A 237 2.37 -19.50 -2.84
C ALA A 237 2.57 -20.76 -1.98
N VAL A 238 2.09 -20.78 -0.73
CA VAL A 238 2.29 -21.92 0.17
C VAL A 238 1.65 -23.21 -0.38
N PRO A 239 0.34 -23.27 -0.70
CA PRO A 239 -0.24 -24.48 -1.27
C PRO A 239 0.36 -24.82 -2.64
N VAL A 240 0.73 -23.84 -3.44
CA VAL A 240 1.34 -24.04 -4.76
C VAL A 240 2.73 -24.64 -4.65
N PHE A 241 3.60 -24.14 -3.76
CA PHE A 241 4.92 -24.74 -3.53
C PHE A 241 4.84 -26.20 -3.06
N ARG A 242 3.88 -26.47 -2.16
CA ARG A 242 3.65 -27.85 -1.70
C ARG A 242 3.28 -28.79 -2.85
N SER A 243 2.38 -28.38 -3.72
CA SER A 243 1.94 -29.22 -4.84
C SER A 243 2.97 -29.35 -5.95
N MET A 244 3.79 -28.30 -6.21
CA MET A 244 4.77 -28.30 -7.30
C MET A 244 6.09 -28.98 -6.95
N PHE A 245 6.53 -28.87 -5.69
CA PHE A 245 7.88 -29.28 -5.26
C PHE A 245 7.88 -30.35 -4.17
N ASP A 246 6.70 -30.87 -3.81
CA ASP A 246 6.52 -31.88 -2.75
C ASP A 246 7.26 -31.54 -1.44
N VAL A 247 7.12 -30.28 -1.02
CA VAL A 247 7.76 -29.76 0.20
C VAL A 247 6.76 -29.66 1.34
N SER A 248 7.29 -29.65 2.57
CA SER A 248 6.45 -29.48 3.77
C SER A 248 5.81 -28.10 3.80
N GLN A 249 4.68 -27.97 4.50
CA GLN A 249 4.00 -26.68 4.69
C GLN A 249 4.92 -25.63 5.34
N ASN A 250 5.73 -26.03 6.33
CA ASN A 250 6.65 -25.14 7.01
C ASN A 250 7.74 -24.62 6.07
N TYR A 251 8.25 -25.48 5.19
CA TYR A 251 9.23 -25.07 4.19
C TYR A 251 8.64 -24.13 3.14
N ALA A 252 7.43 -24.41 2.66
CA ALA A 252 6.72 -23.52 1.74
C ALA A 252 6.43 -22.15 2.37
N ALA A 253 6.03 -22.13 3.64
CA ALA A 253 5.82 -20.89 4.39
C ALA A 253 7.14 -20.13 4.59
N PHE A 254 8.24 -20.82 4.89
CA PHE A 254 9.57 -20.21 4.97
C PHE A 254 9.96 -19.55 3.63
N CYS A 255 9.72 -20.20 2.51
CA CYS A 255 9.96 -19.64 1.18
C CYS A 255 9.20 -18.33 0.96
N LEU A 256 7.92 -18.27 1.36
CA LEU A 256 7.11 -17.05 1.27
C LEU A 256 7.66 -15.94 2.20
N ILE A 257 8.05 -16.28 3.42
CA ILE A 257 8.67 -15.33 4.35
C ILE A 257 9.93 -14.73 3.73
N VAL A 258 10.79 -15.55 3.13
CA VAL A 258 12.02 -15.10 2.48
C VAL A 258 11.73 -14.16 1.30
N PHE A 259 10.69 -14.43 0.50
CA PHE A 259 10.21 -13.52 -0.54
C PHE A 259 9.81 -12.14 0.03
N VAL A 260 9.05 -12.12 1.12
CA VAL A 260 8.59 -10.89 1.78
C VAL A 260 9.78 -10.10 2.33
N PHE A 261 10.74 -10.76 2.99
CA PHE A 261 11.97 -10.11 3.44
C PHE A 261 12.82 -9.58 2.28
N GLY A 262 12.90 -10.33 1.19
CA GLY A 262 13.52 -9.84 -0.04
C GLY A 262 12.85 -8.55 -0.51
N SER A 263 11.53 -8.52 -0.58
CA SER A 263 10.76 -7.33 -1.01
C SER A 263 11.02 -6.12 -0.10
N ALA A 264 11.05 -6.33 1.22
CA ALA A 264 11.37 -5.26 2.18
C ALA A 264 12.81 -4.72 1.99
N GLY A 265 13.79 -5.60 1.82
CA GLY A 265 15.17 -5.21 1.52
C GLY A 265 15.30 -4.48 0.18
N GLY A 266 14.61 -4.98 -0.84
CA GLY A 266 14.53 -4.33 -2.16
C GLY A 266 13.92 -2.93 -2.08
N MET A 267 12.86 -2.74 -1.28
CA MET A 267 12.23 -1.44 -1.08
C MET A 267 13.20 -0.41 -0.48
N LEU A 268 14.06 -0.81 0.44
CA LEU A 268 15.09 0.07 1.01
C LEU A 268 16.11 0.51 -0.05
N LEU A 269 16.62 -0.43 -0.86
CA LEU A 269 17.49 -0.11 -1.99
C LEU A 269 16.76 0.77 -3.01
N GLY A 270 15.51 0.46 -3.31
CA GLY A 270 14.66 1.22 -4.24
C GLY A 270 14.48 2.66 -3.83
N GLY A 271 14.32 2.93 -2.52
CA GLY A 271 14.25 4.29 -1.98
C GLY A 271 15.54 5.09 -2.20
N TRP A 272 16.69 4.45 -1.98
CA TRP A 272 17.98 5.06 -2.26
C TRP A 272 18.23 5.32 -3.76
N LEU A 273 17.81 4.37 -4.62
CA LEU A 273 17.85 4.54 -6.07
C LEU A 273 16.93 5.66 -6.54
N ALA A 274 15.68 5.72 -6.00
CA ALA A 274 14.71 6.74 -6.36
C ALA A 274 15.17 8.17 -6.01
N ASP A 275 15.97 8.33 -4.96
CA ASP A 275 16.57 9.64 -4.62
C ASP A 275 17.68 10.08 -5.59
N ARG A 276 18.36 9.12 -6.26
CA ARG A 276 19.53 9.38 -7.11
C ARG A 276 19.25 9.31 -8.60
N MET A 277 18.33 8.46 -9.01
CA MET A 277 18.00 8.23 -10.42
C MET A 277 16.93 9.21 -10.90
N ARG A 278 17.14 9.79 -12.08
CA ARG A 278 16.14 10.66 -12.73
C ARG A 278 15.07 9.87 -13.50
N HIS A 279 15.39 8.65 -13.88
CA HIS A 279 14.59 7.79 -14.74
C HIS A 279 13.93 6.68 -13.91
N HIS A 280 12.91 7.06 -13.10
CA HIS A 280 12.20 6.13 -12.22
C HIS A 280 11.55 4.98 -13.00
N GLU A 281 11.08 5.24 -14.22
CA GLU A 281 10.50 4.25 -15.12
C GLU A 281 11.49 3.13 -15.49
N ARG A 282 12.80 3.46 -15.63
CA ARG A 282 13.83 2.45 -15.91
C ARG A 282 14.12 1.58 -14.70
N VAL A 283 14.19 2.18 -13.52
CA VAL A 283 14.38 1.42 -12.26
C VAL A 283 13.22 0.46 -12.05
N ALA A 284 11.98 0.94 -12.23
CA ALA A 284 10.80 0.09 -12.09
C ALA A 284 10.78 -1.03 -13.16
N ALA A 285 11.02 -0.71 -14.43
CA ALA A 285 11.04 -1.73 -15.49
C ALA A 285 12.11 -2.80 -15.27
N LEU A 286 13.34 -2.39 -14.94
CA LEU A 286 14.45 -3.33 -14.69
C LEU A 286 14.19 -4.22 -13.47
N GLY A 287 13.63 -3.66 -12.38
CA GLY A 287 13.24 -4.43 -11.21
C GLY A 287 12.17 -5.47 -11.53
N LEU A 288 11.14 -5.11 -12.30
CA LEU A 288 10.09 -6.03 -12.73
C LEU A 288 10.62 -7.11 -13.67
N LEU A 289 11.49 -6.77 -14.63
CA LEU A 289 12.12 -7.73 -15.52
C LEU A 289 13.02 -8.71 -14.75
N ALA A 290 13.79 -8.22 -13.78
CA ALA A 290 14.60 -9.07 -12.92
C ALA A 290 13.72 -9.99 -12.05
N ALA A 291 12.60 -9.48 -11.48
CA ALA A 291 11.66 -10.30 -10.73
C ALA A 291 11.06 -11.41 -11.61
N ALA A 292 10.68 -11.11 -12.86
CA ALA A 292 10.22 -12.10 -13.83
C ALA A 292 11.30 -13.17 -14.12
N ALA A 293 12.54 -12.74 -14.33
CA ALA A 293 13.66 -13.64 -14.60
C ALA A 293 13.95 -14.59 -13.43
N PHE A 294 13.91 -14.13 -12.18
CA PHE A 294 14.08 -14.99 -11.00
C PHE A 294 12.88 -15.89 -10.73
N THR A 295 11.68 -15.51 -11.16
CA THR A 295 10.48 -16.35 -11.05
C THR A 295 10.41 -17.44 -12.12
N LEU A 296 11.06 -17.25 -13.27
CA LEU A 296 10.99 -18.16 -14.41
C LEU A 296 11.45 -19.59 -14.09
N PRO A 297 12.61 -19.83 -13.43
CA PRO A 297 13.01 -21.19 -13.07
C PRO A 297 12.04 -21.88 -12.12
N VAL A 298 11.34 -21.11 -11.26
CA VAL A 298 10.30 -21.63 -10.36
C VAL A 298 9.09 -22.09 -11.17
N ALA A 299 8.63 -21.27 -12.13
CA ALA A 299 7.51 -21.60 -13.02
C ALA A 299 7.80 -22.85 -13.88
N MET A 300 9.03 -22.99 -14.34
CA MET A 300 9.50 -24.12 -15.14
C MET A 300 9.74 -25.39 -14.33
N GLN A 301 9.68 -25.33 -13.01
CA GLN A 301 10.05 -26.44 -12.09
C GLN A 301 11.45 -27.02 -12.36
N SER A 302 12.36 -26.19 -12.88
CA SER A 302 13.70 -26.58 -13.33
C SER A 302 14.75 -26.53 -12.22
N VAL A 303 14.32 -26.30 -10.97
CA VAL A 303 15.21 -26.13 -9.82
C VAL A 303 14.87 -27.08 -8.68
N SER A 304 15.87 -27.46 -7.89
CA SER A 304 15.62 -28.23 -6.68
C SER A 304 14.96 -27.34 -5.61
N PRO A 305 14.19 -27.92 -4.67
CA PRO A 305 13.61 -27.17 -3.56
C PRO A 305 14.63 -26.31 -2.80
N LEU A 306 15.88 -26.76 -2.63
CA LEU A 306 16.92 -26.02 -1.91
C LEU A 306 17.24 -24.63 -2.53
N VAL A 307 17.00 -24.44 -3.81
CA VAL A 307 17.28 -23.18 -4.52
C VAL A 307 16.10 -22.21 -4.42
N LEU A 308 14.88 -22.70 -4.11
CA LEU A 308 13.66 -21.88 -4.05
C LEU A 308 13.80 -20.63 -3.17
N PRO A 309 14.29 -20.70 -1.90
CA PRO A 309 14.39 -19.53 -1.06
C PRO A 309 15.26 -18.42 -1.67
N PHE A 310 16.35 -18.77 -2.34
CA PHE A 310 17.26 -17.82 -2.97
C PHE A 310 16.62 -17.12 -4.18
N LEU A 311 15.91 -17.87 -5.03
CA LEU A 311 15.21 -17.31 -6.18
C LEU A 311 14.06 -16.41 -5.72
N LEU A 312 13.31 -16.83 -4.70
CA LEU A 312 12.20 -16.06 -4.15
C LEU A 312 12.68 -14.81 -3.44
N PHE A 313 13.80 -14.88 -2.68
CA PHE A 313 14.44 -13.69 -2.14
C PHE A 313 14.79 -12.71 -3.26
N ALA A 314 15.48 -13.20 -4.31
CA ALA A 314 15.91 -12.37 -5.42
C ALA A 314 14.72 -11.77 -6.20
N ALA A 315 13.66 -12.56 -6.44
CA ALA A 315 12.42 -12.08 -7.06
C ALA A 315 11.72 -11.02 -6.21
N GLY A 316 11.57 -11.28 -4.91
CA GLY A 316 11.02 -10.31 -3.96
C GLY A 316 11.86 -9.03 -3.89
N PHE A 317 13.18 -9.16 -3.78
CA PHE A 317 14.11 -8.04 -3.73
C PHE A 317 14.02 -7.17 -4.99
N ALA A 318 14.07 -7.79 -6.17
CA ALA A 318 13.93 -7.09 -7.44
C ALA A 318 12.56 -6.39 -7.56
N GLY A 319 11.46 -7.07 -7.22
CA GLY A 319 10.13 -6.49 -7.19
C GLY A 319 10.02 -5.34 -6.19
N GLY A 320 10.55 -5.51 -4.99
CA GLY A 320 10.54 -4.48 -3.94
C GLY A 320 11.26 -3.19 -4.33
N THR A 321 12.35 -3.27 -5.12
CA THR A 321 13.07 -2.07 -5.57
C THR A 321 12.22 -1.15 -6.44
N THR A 322 11.13 -1.66 -7.02
CA THR A 322 10.26 -0.88 -7.91
C THR A 322 9.34 0.09 -7.16
N ASN A 323 8.96 -0.23 -5.91
CA ASN A 323 7.91 0.49 -5.19
C ASN A 323 8.18 1.99 -5.03
N PRO A 324 9.34 2.47 -4.51
CA PRO A 324 9.59 3.90 -4.39
C PRO A 324 9.64 4.63 -5.73
N SER A 325 10.17 3.98 -6.77
CA SER A 325 10.21 4.53 -8.13
C SER A 325 8.81 4.65 -8.72
N ARG A 326 7.92 3.68 -8.48
CA ARG A 326 6.49 3.72 -8.81
C ARG A 326 5.81 4.97 -8.23
N ASP A 327 6.04 5.22 -6.94
CA ASP A 327 5.42 6.35 -6.23
C ASP A 327 5.98 7.70 -6.72
N MET A 328 7.27 7.73 -7.11
CA MET A 328 7.88 8.89 -7.77
C MET A 328 7.28 9.15 -9.17
N ILE A 329 6.89 8.12 -9.91
CA ILE A 329 6.19 8.27 -11.19
C ILE A 329 4.83 8.93 -10.97
N VAL A 330 4.04 8.47 -9.99
CA VAL A 330 2.75 9.12 -9.65
C VAL A 330 2.96 10.59 -9.27
N ARG A 331 4.00 10.87 -8.49
CA ARG A 331 4.35 12.25 -8.13
C ARG A 331 4.61 13.13 -9.36
N GLN A 332 5.34 12.62 -10.36
CA GLN A 332 5.69 13.38 -11.58
C GLN A 332 4.47 13.74 -12.41
N VAL A 333 3.43 12.90 -12.42
CA VAL A 333 2.19 13.13 -13.19
C VAL A 333 1.12 13.88 -12.40
N THR A 334 1.36 14.16 -11.13
CA THR A 334 0.41 14.82 -10.23
C THR A 334 0.52 16.34 -10.35
N PRO A 335 -0.54 17.05 -10.77
CA PRO A 335 -0.55 18.51 -10.79
C PRO A 335 -0.42 19.12 -9.40
N PRO A 336 0.15 20.33 -9.27
CA PRO A 336 0.21 21.05 -8.01
C PRO A 336 -1.19 21.22 -7.40
N GLY A 337 -1.35 20.87 -6.11
CA GLY A 337 -2.62 20.99 -5.38
C GLY A 337 -3.64 19.86 -5.61
N ALA A 338 -3.28 18.83 -6.39
CA ALA A 338 -4.13 17.67 -6.64
C ALA A 338 -3.56 16.35 -6.07
N SER A 339 -2.61 16.44 -5.12
CA SER A 339 -1.94 15.26 -4.57
C SER A 339 -2.92 14.30 -3.92
N GLY A 340 -3.85 14.79 -3.10
CA GLY A 340 -4.86 13.96 -2.45
C GLY A 340 -5.72 13.19 -3.47
N LYS A 341 -6.28 13.89 -4.47
CA LYS A 341 -7.14 13.30 -5.50
C LYS A 341 -6.40 12.25 -6.32
N VAL A 342 -5.19 12.59 -6.82
CA VAL A 342 -4.43 11.69 -7.70
C VAL A 342 -3.96 10.46 -6.95
N TYR A 343 -3.37 10.63 -5.76
CA TYR A 343 -2.95 9.48 -4.96
C TYR A 343 -4.15 8.66 -4.50
N GLY A 344 -5.24 9.27 -4.03
CA GLY A 344 -6.45 8.54 -3.66
C GLY A 344 -7.03 7.71 -4.81
N PHE A 345 -7.09 8.28 -6.02
CA PHE A 345 -7.57 7.57 -7.21
C PHE A 345 -6.60 6.46 -7.67
N VAL A 346 -5.33 6.77 -7.83
CA VAL A 346 -4.32 5.80 -8.32
C VAL A 346 -4.14 4.64 -7.34
N TYR A 347 -4.13 4.91 -6.04
CA TYR A 347 -3.97 3.88 -5.02
C TYR A 347 -5.19 2.99 -4.84
N SER A 348 -6.40 3.43 -5.23
CA SER A 348 -7.55 2.51 -5.32
C SER A 348 -7.32 1.34 -6.28
N GLY A 349 -6.36 1.48 -7.19
CA GLY A 349 -5.86 0.38 -8.00
C GLY A 349 -5.32 -0.79 -7.18
N LEU A 350 -4.67 -0.53 -6.02
CA LEU A 350 -4.22 -1.60 -5.13
C LEU A 350 -5.41 -2.44 -4.62
N ASP A 351 -6.51 -1.80 -4.27
CA ASP A 351 -7.72 -2.49 -3.78
C ASP A 351 -8.37 -3.30 -4.91
N ILE A 352 -8.44 -2.72 -6.12
CA ILE A 352 -8.96 -3.41 -7.33
C ILE A 352 -8.13 -4.66 -7.61
N GLY A 353 -6.80 -4.53 -7.63
CA GLY A 353 -5.90 -5.67 -7.87
C GLY A 353 -5.98 -6.74 -6.79
N SER A 354 -6.05 -6.32 -5.51
CA SER A 354 -6.20 -7.22 -4.37
C SER A 354 -7.52 -7.98 -4.39
N PHE A 355 -8.60 -7.34 -4.86
CA PHE A 355 -9.89 -7.98 -5.05
C PHE A 355 -9.87 -9.00 -6.21
N LEU A 356 -9.24 -8.66 -7.33
CA LEU A 356 -9.18 -9.52 -8.51
C LEU A 356 -8.24 -10.72 -8.34
N ALA A 357 -7.17 -10.59 -7.56
CA ALA A 357 -6.17 -11.63 -7.40
C ALA A 357 -6.75 -12.99 -6.95
N PRO A 358 -7.52 -13.09 -5.85
CA PRO A 358 -8.09 -14.37 -5.43
C PRO A 358 -9.00 -14.98 -6.49
N LEU A 359 -9.75 -14.16 -7.23
CA LEU A 359 -10.66 -14.64 -8.27
C LEU A 359 -9.91 -15.28 -9.44
N ILE A 360 -8.76 -14.72 -9.82
CA ILE A 360 -7.94 -15.23 -10.92
C ILE A 360 -7.15 -16.46 -10.48
N PHE A 361 -6.41 -16.36 -9.37
CA PHE A 361 -5.48 -17.41 -8.97
C PHE A 361 -6.17 -18.65 -8.41
N SER A 362 -7.31 -18.50 -7.72
CA SER A 362 -8.09 -19.65 -7.25
C SER A 362 -8.61 -20.53 -8.39
N GLN A 363 -9.06 -19.92 -9.49
CA GLN A 363 -9.54 -20.66 -10.66
C GLN A 363 -8.44 -21.55 -11.26
N VAL A 364 -7.24 -21.00 -11.37
CA VAL A 364 -6.08 -21.72 -11.92
C VAL A 364 -5.67 -22.89 -11.02
N ILE A 365 -5.69 -22.67 -9.70
CA ILE A 365 -5.34 -23.72 -8.73
C ILE A 365 -6.42 -24.81 -8.71
N ASN A 366 -7.68 -24.45 -8.71
CA ASN A 366 -8.82 -25.37 -8.75
C ASN A 366 -8.84 -26.21 -10.05
N ALA A 367 -8.31 -25.65 -11.16
CA ALA A 367 -8.14 -26.38 -12.42
C ALA A 367 -6.97 -27.38 -12.39
N GLY A 368 -6.26 -27.51 -11.27
CA GLY A 368 -5.11 -28.44 -11.15
C GLY A 368 -3.85 -27.94 -11.86
N LEU A 369 -3.72 -26.63 -12.10
CA LEU A 369 -2.60 -26.02 -12.82
C LEU A 369 -1.75 -25.09 -11.91
N PRO A 370 -1.16 -25.58 -10.81
CA PRO A 370 -0.48 -24.73 -9.83
C PRO A 370 0.69 -23.92 -10.43
N ALA A 371 1.44 -24.47 -11.38
CA ALA A 371 2.53 -23.78 -12.07
C ALA A 371 2.06 -22.56 -12.85
N MET A 372 0.81 -22.55 -13.34
CA MET A 372 0.23 -21.44 -14.08
C MET A 372 0.17 -20.16 -13.23
N MET A 373 0.08 -20.26 -11.90
CA MET A 373 0.20 -19.13 -11.01
C MET A 373 1.49 -18.33 -11.26
N PHE A 374 2.64 -19.01 -11.40
CA PHE A 374 3.91 -18.31 -11.65
C PHE A 374 4.03 -17.81 -13.09
N TRP A 375 3.44 -18.48 -14.07
CA TRP A 375 3.36 -17.98 -15.44
C TRP A 375 2.52 -16.70 -15.52
N ILE A 376 1.39 -16.63 -14.82
CA ILE A 376 0.59 -15.39 -14.68
C ILE A 376 1.41 -14.30 -14.00
N THR A 377 2.10 -14.63 -12.90
CA THR A 377 3.01 -13.71 -12.20
C THR A 377 4.07 -13.11 -13.13
N ILE A 378 4.74 -13.95 -13.93
CA ILE A 378 5.72 -13.50 -14.92
C ILE A 378 5.06 -12.60 -15.96
N GLY A 379 3.89 -12.99 -16.49
CA GLY A 379 3.12 -12.18 -17.45
C GLY A 379 2.76 -10.81 -16.87
N LEU A 380 2.32 -10.75 -15.61
CA LEU A 380 2.03 -9.49 -14.92
C LEU A 380 3.28 -8.62 -14.73
N TYR A 381 4.43 -9.21 -14.38
CA TYR A 381 5.69 -8.47 -14.30
C TYR A 381 6.10 -7.87 -15.65
N LEU A 382 6.05 -8.66 -16.72
CA LEU A 382 6.43 -8.22 -18.09
C LEU A 382 5.47 -7.17 -18.60
N PHE A 383 4.16 -7.34 -18.38
CA PHE A 383 3.17 -6.36 -18.79
C PHE A 383 3.34 -5.05 -18.01
N ASN A 384 3.58 -5.10 -16.70
CA ASN A 384 3.85 -3.92 -15.89
C ASN A 384 5.15 -3.23 -16.30
N ALA A 385 6.21 -3.96 -16.66
CA ALA A 385 7.45 -3.39 -17.17
C ALA A 385 7.21 -2.62 -18.47
N THR A 386 6.35 -3.16 -19.36
CA THR A 386 5.93 -2.47 -20.58
C THR A 386 5.08 -1.24 -20.28
N LEU A 387 4.10 -1.39 -19.37
CA LEU A 387 3.17 -0.33 -18.98
C LEU A 387 3.89 0.90 -18.43
N VAL A 388 4.90 0.71 -17.57
CA VAL A 388 5.66 1.82 -16.98
C VAL A 388 6.48 2.57 -18.04
N MET A 389 6.95 1.89 -19.10
CA MET A 389 7.63 2.53 -20.22
C MET A 389 6.66 3.32 -21.11
N VAL A 390 5.40 2.86 -21.25
CA VAL A 390 4.35 3.61 -21.94
C VAL A 390 3.98 4.87 -21.15
N ILE A 391 3.85 4.80 -19.82
CA ILE A 391 3.62 5.98 -18.96
C ILE A 391 4.68 7.06 -19.22
N ARG A 392 5.95 6.67 -19.35
CA ARG A 392 7.03 7.60 -19.69
C ARG A 392 6.76 8.32 -21.02
N GLN A 393 6.34 7.61 -22.07
CA GLN A 393 6.11 8.21 -23.39
C GLN A 393 4.97 9.24 -23.36
N THR A 394 3.97 9.02 -22.51
CA THR A 394 2.84 9.97 -22.35
C THR A 394 3.20 11.19 -21.51
N THR A 395 4.27 11.13 -20.70
CA THR A 395 4.74 12.23 -19.85
C THR A 395 5.87 13.04 -20.45
N SER A 396 6.60 12.49 -21.43
CA SER A 396 7.65 13.24 -22.14
C SER A 396 7.03 14.36 -22.96
N PRO A 397 7.51 15.63 -22.89
CA PRO A 397 7.07 16.67 -23.80
C PRO A 397 7.25 16.14 -25.24
N ARG A 398 6.19 16.14 -26.05
CA ARG A 398 6.33 15.91 -27.49
C ARG A 398 7.36 16.92 -27.98
N ALA A 399 8.46 16.44 -28.56
CA ALA A 399 9.39 17.31 -29.23
C ALA A 399 8.58 18.13 -30.26
N VAL A 400 8.52 19.44 -30.06
CA VAL A 400 7.96 20.35 -31.05
C VAL A 400 8.83 20.12 -32.31
N PRO A 401 8.25 19.73 -33.47
CA PRO A 401 9.02 19.65 -34.68
C PRO A 401 9.70 21.02 -34.86
N ALA A 402 11.04 21.03 -35.01
CA ALA A 402 11.74 22.23 -35.39
C ALA A 402 11.05 22.77 -36.65
N ALA A 403 10.53 24.00 -36.58
CA ALA A 403 10.00 24.66 -37.75
C ALA A 403 11.12 24.64 -38.80
N ALA A 404 10.85 24.00 -39.92
CA ALA A 404 11.75 24.06 -41.07
C ALA A 404 11.83 25.55 -41.51
N GLU A 405 13.00 26.14 -41.33
CA GLU A 405 13.38 27.41 -41.95
C GLU A 405 13.61 27.21 -43.42
#